data_4bd57eac73beb24a0a7e49734e049807
#
_entry.id   4bd57eac73beb24a0a7e49734e049807
#
_cell.length_a   1.000
_cell.length_b   1.000
_cell.length_c   1.000
_cell.angle_alpha   90.00
_cell.angle_beta   90.00
_cell.angle_gamma   90.00
#
_symmetry.space_group_name_H-M   'P 1'
#
loop_
_entity.id
_entity.type
_entity.pdbx_description
1 polymer ?
#
loop_
_entity_poly.entity_id
_entity_poly.type
_entity_poly.pdbx_seq_one_letter_code
_entity_poly.pdbx_strand_id
1 'polypeptide(L)'
;MPTLVKELVEAGIHFGHRSTNWNPKMRPYIFGKRNKIDIIDLLASVKGLLLARKFITGLVASGQDVLFVGTKRQARNTIATRVEEAGMHWVCERWWGGTLTNFRTIRERLKRLEELEGLEESGEINN
;
A
#
# COMPACT_ATOMS: atom_id res chain seq x y z
N MET A 1 9.65 -10.54 -21.41
CA MET A 1 9.25 -11.32 -20.21
C MET A 1 10.41 -11.82 -19.36
N PRO A 2 11.56 -12.29 -19.90
CA PRO A 2 12.69 -12.70 -19.03
C PRO A 2 13.30 -11.56 -18.19
N THR A 3 13.26 -10.33 -18.67
CA THR A 3 13.77 -9.14 -17.98
C THR A 3 13.00 -8.83 -16.70
N LEU A 4 11.66 -8.85 -16.73
CA LEU A 4 10.83 -8.57 -15.58
C LEU A 4 11.04 -9.57 -14.43
N VAL A 5 11.11 -10.87 -14.74
CA VAL A 5 11.34 -11.91 -13.72
C VAL A 5 12.74 -11.73 -13.10
N LYS A 6 13.74 -11.38 -13.90
CA LYS A 6 15.09 -11.12 -13.41
C LYS A 6 15.14 -9.93 -12.46
N GLU A 7 14.50 -8.81 -12.82
CA GLU A 7 14.35 -7.63 -11.98
C GLU A 7 13.65 -7.94 -10.64
N LEU A 8 12.60 -8.76 -10.67
CA LEU A 8 11.88 -9.18 -9.48
C LEU A 8 12.73 -10.08 -8.56
N VAL A 9 13.57 -10.94 -9.13
CA VAL A 9 14.54 -11.75 -8.36
C VAL A 9 15.60 -10.86 -7.73
N GLU A 10 16.15 -9.91 -8.47
CA GLU A 10 17.16 -8.96 -8.00
C GLU A 10 16.59 -8.06 -6.88
N ALA A 11 15.33 -7.65 -7.00
CA ALA A 11 14.61 -6.92 -5.94
C ALA A 11 14.28 -7.78 -4.70
N GLY A 12 14.52 -9.09 -4.74
CA GLY A 12 14.33 -9.99 -3.59
C GLY A 12 12.88 -10.33 -3.27
N ILE A 13 11.91 -10.06 -4.13
CA ILE A 13 10.49 -10.29 -3.85
C ILE A 13 10.10 -11.77 -3.79
N HIS A 14 10.99 -12.68 -4.19
CA HIS A 14 10.82 -14.12 -4.08
C HIS A 14 11.06 -14.65 -2.66
N PHE A 15 11.63 -13.86 -1.76
CA PHE A 15 11.84 -14.27 -0.37
C PHE A 15 10.55 -14.12 0.42
N GLY A 16 10.07 -15.23 0.98
CA GLY A 16 8.96 -15.28 1.92
C GLY A 16 9.40 -15.22 3.37
N HIS A 17 8.57 -15.72 4.27
CA HIS A 17 8.87 -15.85 5.69
C HIS A 17 9.71 -17.11 5.99
N ARG A 18 10.25 -17.15 7.20
CA ARG A 18 10.83 -18.40 7.74
C ARG A 18 9.73 -19.47 7.78
N SER A 19 10.09 -20.69 7.41
CA SER A 19 9.14 -21.82 7.34
C SER A 19 8.49 -22.19 8.68
N THR A 20 8.97 -21.64 9.80
CA THR A 20 8.31 -21.75 11.12
C THR A 20 7.15 -20.79 11.31
N ASN A 21 7.10 -19.67 10.57
CA ASN A 21 6.14 -18.59 10.73
C ASN A 21 5.20 -18.44 9.53
N TRP A 22 5.06 -19.48 8.72
CA TRP A 22 4.21 -19.45 7.54
C TRP A 22 2.73 -19.69 7.87
N ASN A 23 1.85 -19.13 7.04
CA ASN A 23 0.43 -19.44 7.11
C ASN A 23 0.11 -20.60 6.14
N PRO A 24 -0.56 -21.68 6.58
CA PRO A 24 -0.93 -22.81 5.71
C PRO A 24 -1.70 -22.42 4.45
N LYS A 25 -2.47 -21.34 4.48
CA LYS A 25 -3.19 -20.78 3.32
C LYS A 25 -2.27 -20.24 2.22
N MET A 26 -1.00 -19.97 2.54
CA MET A 26 0.02 -19.54 1.58
C MET A 26 0.63 -20.69 0.77
N ARG A 27 0.33 -21.94 1.12
CA ARG A 27 0.90 -23.12 0.43
C ARG A 27 0.78 -23.09 -1.10
N PRO A 28 -0.34 -22.66 -1.70
CA PRO A 28 -0.46 -22.58 -3.17
C PRO A 28 0.49 -21.57 -3.83
N TYR A 29 1.04 -20.63 -3.07
CA TYR A 29 1.89 -19.54 -3.55
C TYR A 29 3.37 -19.75 -3.25
N ILE A 30 3.71 -20.86 -2.58
CA ILE A 30 5.09 -21.21 -2.22
C ILE A 30 5.63 -22.18 -3.27
N PHE A 31 6.68 -21.76 -3.96
CA PHE A 31 7.42 -22.58 -4.93
C PHE A 31 8.24 -23.68 -4.24
N GLY A 32 8.86 -23.35 -3.11
CA GLY A 32 9.72 -24.28 -2.38
C GLY A 32 10.34 -23.66 -1.13
N LYS A 33 11.33 -24.36 -0.54
CA LYS A 33 12.05 -23.91 0.64
C LYS A 33 13.55 -23.92 0.40
N ARG A 34 14.24 -22.86 0.83
CA ARG A 34 15.69 -22.76 0.79
C ARG A 34 16.20 -22.12 2.07
N ASN A 35 17.13 -22.76 2.75
CA ASN A 35 17.74 -22.27 4.01
C ASN A 35 16.69 -21.87 5.07
N LYS A 36 15.67 -22.68 5.27
CA LYS A 36 14.56 -22.43 6.22
C LYS A 36 13.70 -21.20 5.88
N ILE A 37 13.81 -20.68 4.65
CA ILE A 37 12.99 -19.59 4.13
C ILE A 37 12.12 -20.15 3.01
N ASP A 38 10.84 -19.79 3.02
CA ASP A 38 9.93 -20.14 1.94
C ASP A 38 10.20 -19.24 0.72
N ILE A 39 10.20 -19.84 -0.46
CA ILE A 39 10.37 -19.13 -1.74
C ILE A 39 9.00 -19.00 -2.39
N ILE A 40 8.64 -17.77 -2.70
CA ILE A 40 7.35 -17.41 -3.33
C ILE A 40 7.40 -17.73 -4.84
N ASP A 41 6.31 -18.22 -5.38
CA ASP A 41 6.15 -18.45 -6.82
C ASP A 41 6.07 -17.11 -7.56
N LEU A 42 7.15 -16.78 -8.28
CA LEU A 42 7.24 -15.55 -9.07
C LEU A 42 6.29 -15.54 -10.27
N LEU A 43 5.97 -16.68 -10.86
CA LEU A 43 5.03 -16.73 -11.99
C LEU A 43 3.62 -16.37 -11.53
N ALA A 44 3.20 -16.87 -10.37
CA ALA A 44 1.94 -16.49 -9.74
C ALA A 44 1.94 -14.98 -9.38
N SER A 45 3.05 -14.46 -8.86
CA SER A 45 3.21 -13.04 -8.53
C SER A 45 3.10 -12.14 -9.78
N VAL A 46 3.77 -12.50 -10.87
CA VAL A 46 3.68 -11.75 -12.15
C VAL A 46 2.25 -11.76 -12.70
N LYS A 47 1.58 -12.91 -12.69
CA LYS A 47 0.16 -12.99 -13.09
C LYS A 47 -0.71 -12.07 -12.24
N GLY A 48 -0.53 -12.08 -10.92
CA GLY A 48 -1.24 -11.19 -9.99
C GLY A 48 -1.00 -9.71 -10.29
N LEU A 49 0.24 -9.31 -10.55
CA LEU A 49 0.60 -7.93 -10.90
C LEU A 49 -0.05 -7.48 -12.21
N LEU A 50 -0.07 -8.34 -13.23
CA LEU A 50 -0.72 -8.02 -14.51
C LEU A 50 -2.23 -7.88 -14.38
N LEU A 51 -2.86 -8.72 -13.57
CA LEU A 51 -4.30 -8.63 -13.27
C LEU A 51 -4.61 -7.35 -12.49
N ALA A 52 -3.83 -7.04 -11.46
CA ALA A 52 -3.98 -5.81 -10.67
C ALA A 52 -3.82 -4.57 -11.55
N ARG A 53 -2.79 -4.53 -12.41
CA ARG A 53 -2.59 -3.43 -13.36
C ARG A 53 -3.79 -3.24 -14.27
N LYS A 54 -4.31 -4.33 -14.87
CA LYS A 54 -5.50 -4.26 -15.74
C LYS A 54 -6.72 -3.74 -14.98
N PHE A 55 -6.93 -4.20 -13.77
CA PHE A 55 -8.05 -3.77 -12.91
C PHE A 55 -7.96 -2.28 -12.59
N ILE A 56 -6.80 -1.81 -12.08
CA ILE A 56 -6.58 -0.40 -11.75
C ILE A 56 -6.72 0.49 -12.98
N THR A 57 -6.18 0.08 -14.13
CA THR A 57 -6.34 0.83 -15.38
C THR A 57 -7.82 1.01 -15.75
N GLY A 58 -8.63 -0.04 -15.59
CA GLY A 58 -10.08 0.04 -15.83
C GLY A 58 -10.81 0.99 -14.86
N LEU A 59 -10.43 0.97 -13.57
CA LEU A 59 -10.99 1.87 -12.55
C LEU A 59 -10.67 3.34 -12.86
N VAL A 60 -9.41 3.65 -13.12
CA VAL A 60 -8.98 5.02 -13.42
C VAL A 60 -9.59 5.52 -14.72
N ALA A 61 -9.69 4.66 -15.74
CA ALA A 61 -10.36 5.00 -17.01
C ALA A 61 -11.86 5.31 -16.83
N SER A 62 -12.50 4.78 -15.78
CA SER A 62 -13.89 5.11 -15.42
C SER A 62 -14.04 6.35 -14.52
N GLY A 63 -12.95 7.10 -14.28
CA GLY A 63 -12.93 8.31 -13.45
C GLY A 63 -12.99 8.04 -11.96
N GLN A 64 -12.57 6.84 -11.51
CA GLN A 64 -12.52 6.49 -10.10
C GLN A 64 -11.10 6.67 -9.55
N ASP A 65 -11.01 7.13 -8.30
CA ASP A 65 -9.75 7.29 -7.59
C ASP A 65 -9.35 6.00 -6.87
N VAL A 66 -8.04 5.86 -6.66
CA VAL A 66 -7.45 4.73 -5.92
C VAL A 66 -6.76 5.23 -4.67
N LEU A 67 -7.13 4.70 -3.52
CA LEU A 67 -6.45 4.95 -2.25
C LEU A 67 -5.39 3.88 -1.99
N PHE A 68 -4.14 4.28 -1.91
CA PHE A 68 -3.03 3.40 -1.57
C PHE A 68 -2.74 3.43 -0.07
N VAL A 69 -2.72 2.25 0.57
CA VAL A 69 -2.43 2.11 2.00
C VAL A 69 -1.12 1.36 2.19
N GLY A 70 -0.11 2.05 2.67
CA GLY A 70 1.23 1.49 2.85
C GLY A 70 1.87 1.89 4.17
N THR A 71 1.34 1.38 5.28
CA THR A 71 1.80 1.71 6.64
C THR A 71 3.09 1.01 7.05
N LYS A 72 3.55 0.03 6.27
CA LYS A 72 4.81 -0.67 6.53
C LYS A 72 6.00 0.27 6.30
N ARG A 73 6.89 0.38 7.28
CA ARG A 73 8.04 1.32 7.27
C ARG A 73 8.85 1.28 5.97
N GLN A 74 9.07 0.09 5.40
CA GLN A 74 9.85 -0.10 4.17
C GLN A 74 9.11 0.41 2.92
N ALA A 75 7.78 0.51 2.95
CA ALA A 75 6.95 0.88 1.82
C ALA A 75 6.59 2.37 1.80
N ARG A 76 6.62 3.07 2.94
CA ARG A 76 6.14 4.44 3.12
C ARG A 76 6.61 5.41 2.05
N ASN A 77 7.93 5.62 1.98
CA ASN A 77 8.51 6.61 1.08
C ASN A 77 8.23 6.28 -0.39
N THR A 78 8.34 5.00 -0.76
CA THR A 78 8.10 4.57 -2.13
C THR A 78 6.64 4.79 -2.54
N ILE A 79 5.69 4.46 -1.64
CA ILE A 79 4.26 4.65 -1.93
C ILE A 79 3.93 6.14 -1.98
N ALA A 80 4.35 6.95 -1.01
CA ALA A 80 4.09 8.38 -0.99
C ALA A 80 4.56 9.04 -2.30
N THR A 81 5.84 8.87 -2.66
CA THR A 81 6.41 9.50 -3.86
C THR A 81 5.72 9.02 -5.14
N ARG A 82 5.52 7.70 -5.31
CA ARG A 82 4.96 7.17 -6.57
C ARG A 82 3.47 7.45 -6.74
N VAL A 83 2.73 7.49 -5.66
CA VAL A 83 1.29 7.77 -5.70
C VAL A 83 1.04 9.26 -5.90
N GLU A 84 1.88 10.12 -5.31
CA GLU A 84 1.88 11.57 -5.55
C GLU A 84 2.15 11.90 -7.03
N GLU A 85 3.18 11.29 -7.63
CA GLU A 85 3.47 11.39 -9.07
C GLU A 85 2.27 10.97 -9.95
N ALA A 86 1.46 10.03 -9.46
CA ALA A 86 0.25 9.56 -10.16
C ALA A 86 -1.00 10.42 -9.89
N GLY A 87 -0.93 11.44 -9.01
CA GLY A 87 -2.07 12.27 -8.63
C GLY A 87 -3.17 11.52 -7.87
N MET A 88 -2.81 10.44 -7.17
CA MET A 88 -3.74 9.63 -6.39
C MET A 88 -3.55 9.83 -4.89
N HIS A 89 -4.40 9.19 -4.08
CA HIS A 89 -4.41 9.35 -2.62
C HIS A 89 -3.63 8.24 -1.91
N TRP A 90 -2.95 8.56 -0.80
CA TRP A 90 -2.21 7.57 -0.02
C TRP A 90 -2.36 7.75 1.48
N VAL A 91 -2.19 6.65 2.22
CA VAL A 91 -2.06 6.63 3.68
C VAL A 91 -0.82 5.82 4.03
N CYS A 92 0.24 6.49 4.50
CA CYS A 92 1.53 5.87 4.79
C CYS A 92 1.88 5.83 6.27
N GLU A 93 1.28 6.69 7.13
CA GLU A 93 1.58 6.73 8.55
C GLU A 93 0.79 5.65 9.32
N ARG A 94 -0.40 5.93 9.72
CA ARG A 94 -1.25 5.03 10.48
C ARG A 94 -2.64 4.97 9.90
N TRP A 95 -3.17 3.77 9.72
CA TRP A 95 -4.58 3.60 9.42
C TRP A 95 -5.41 3.83 10.68
N TRP A 96 -6.25 4.81 10.67
CA TRP A 96 -7.12 5.14 11.80
C TRP A 96 -8.31 4.18 11.84
N GLY A 97 -8.59 3.64 13.02
CA GLY A 97 -9.81 2.84 13.21
C GLY A 97 -11.05 3.68 12.90
N GLY A 98 -11.94 3.12 12.09
CA GLY A 98 -13.17 3.81 11.69
C GLY A 98 -13.06 4.72 10.47
N THR A 99 -11.91 4.80 9.79
CA THR A 99 -11.74 5.65 8.59
C THR A 99 -12.83 5.41 7.54
N LEU A 100 -13.25 4.16 7.33
CA LEU A 100 -14.32 3.83 6.39
C LEU A 100 -15.67 3.54 7.08
N THR A 101 -15.66 3.08 8.32
CA THR A 101 -16.87 2.64 9.03
C THR A 101 -17.48 3.72 9.92
N ASN A 102 -16.67 4.64 10.47
CA ASN A 102 -17.11 5.76 11.28
C ASN A 102 -16.70 7.09 10.64
N PHE A 103 -17.01 7.22 9.35
CA PHE A 103 -16.61 8.36 8.53
C PHE A 103 -17.14 9.70 9.07
N ARG A 104 -18.34 9.71 9.67
CA ARG A 104 -18.91 10.92 10.27
C ARG A 104 -17.99 11.54 11.31
N THR A 105 -17.53 10.74 12.27
CA THR A 105 -16.63 11.21 13.34
C THR A 105 -15.28 11.66 12.78
N ILE A 106 -14.74 10.96 11.78
CA ILE A 106 -13.50 11.36 11.12
C ILE A 106 -13.67 12.73 10.44
N ARG A 107 -14.78 12.94 9.73
CA ARG A 107 -15.08 14.21 9.07
C ARG A 107 -15.23 15.37 10.05
N GLU A 108 -15.86 15.15 11.20
CA GLU A 108 -15.96 16.15 12.27
C GLU A 108 -14.58 16.55 12.82
N ARG A 109 -13.65 15.59 12.92
CA ARG A 109 -12.26 15.85 13.33
C ARG A 109 -11.47 16.62 12.29
N LEU A 110 -11.65 16.28 11.01
CA LEU A 110 -11.03 17.03 9.92
C LEU A 110 -11.51 18.48 9.88
N LYS A 111 -12.82 18.71 10.02
CA LYS A 111 -13.36 20.07 10.10
C LYS A 111 -12.75 20.85 11.28
N ARG A 112 -12.56 20.20 12.43
CA ARG A 112 -11.92 20.85 13.58
C ARG A 112 -10.44 21.16 13.31
N LEU A 113 -9.74 20.32 12.55
CA LEU A 113 -8.36 20.59 12.13
C LEU A 113 -8.30 21.84 11.23
N GLU A 114 -9.16 21.94 10.22
CA GLU A 114 -9.26 23.11 9.33
C GLU A 114 -9.55 24.40 10.12
N GLU A 115 -10.42 24.34 11.12
CA GLU A 115 -10.70 25.47 12.00
C GLU A 115 -9.46 25.92 12.78
N LEU A 116 -8.68 24.97 13.31
CA LEU A 116 -7.46 25.25 14.08
C LEU A 116 -6.34 25.79 13.20
N GLU A 117 -6.16 25.26 12.01
CA GLU A 117 -5.21 25.76 11.02
C GLU A 117 -5.55 27.22 10.61
N GLY A 118 -6.83 27.52 10.41
CA GLY A 118 -7.28 28.88 10.14
C GLY A 118 -7.03 29.86 11.31
N LEU A 119 -7.18 29.41 12.58
CA LEU A 119 -6.85 30.21 13.76
C LEU A 119 -5.33 30.42 13.92
N GLU A 120 -4.52 29.44 13.56
CA GLU A 120 -3.06 29.57 13.54
C GLU A 120 -2.59 30.59 12.51
N GLU A 121 -3.14 30.55 11.28
CA GLU A 121 -2.85 31.50 10.22
C GLU A 121 -3.29 32.94 10.58
N SER A 122 -4.41 33.09 11.27
CA SER A 122 -4.91 34.39 11.75
C SER A 122 -4.11 34.97 12.94
N GLY A 123 -3.24 34.16 13.57
CA GLY A 123 -2.44 34.56 14.73
C GLY A 123 -3.19 34.61 16.06
N GLU A 124 -4.44 34.16 16.11
CA GLU A 124 -5.28 34.19 17.32
C GLU A 124 -4.86 33.16 18.39
N ILE A 125 -4.07 32.14 18.00
CA ILE A 125 -3.58 31.11 18.94
C ILE A 125 -2.40 31.60 19.79
N ASN A 126 -1.72 32.68 19.41
CA ASN A 126 -0.53 33.20 20.09
C ASN A 126 -0.82 34.29 21.15
N ASN A 127 -2.08 34.48 21.55
CA ASN A 127 -2.49 35.38 22.63
C ASN A 127 -3.00 34.66 23.85
#